data_f0bee8b6f6d2b281c06fbb3826c72262
#
_entry.id   f0bee8b6f6d2b281c06fbb3826c72262
#
_cell.length_a   1.000
_cell.length_b   1.000
_cell.length_c   1.000
_cell.angle_alpha   90.00
_cell.angle_beta   90.00
_cell.angle_gamma   90.00
#
_symmetry.space_group_name_H-M   'P 1'
#
loop_
_entity.id
_entity.type
_entity.pdbx_description
1 polymer ?
#
loop_
_entity_poly.entity_id
_entity_poly.type
_entity_poly.pdbx_seq_one_letter_code
_entity_poly.pdbx_strand_id
1 'polypeptide(L)'
;MAVASLIAKLHLTPVKLYFLRHGKADWPNWDQSDDDRPLTDDGRKQLAAVGKMLARLEIAPAILTSPLPRASQTAEIAAEHLRQKIHVEPLLRPGFDAGKLKKILKDFSGDSLMIVGHEPDFTRTIFQLTGGDTKLSKAGVALINLDISMMKGELRWLVPPKFAKE
;
A
#
# COMPACT_ATOMS: atom_id res chain seq x y z
N MET A 1 8.54 34.96 -17.73
CA MET A 1 8.64 34.48 -16.32
C MET A 1 7.71 33.30 -15.99
N ALA A 2 6.94 32.75 -16.95
CA ALA A 2 5.97 31.67 -16.69
C ALA A 2 6.44 30.27 -17.16
N VAL A 3 7.57 30.15 -17.82
CA VAL A 3 8.06 28.88 -18.40
C VAL A 3 8.88 28.05 -17.41
N ALA A 4 9.46 28.67 -16.37
CA ALA A 4 10.25 27.99 -15.35
C ALA A 4 9.41 27.16 -14.35
N SER A 5 8.09 27.45 -14.22
CA SER A 5 7.22 26.76 -13.26
C SER A 5 6.58 25.47 -13.79
N LEU A 6 6.65 25.22 -15.11
CA LEU A 6 6.04 24.03 -15.73
C LEU A 6 7.00 22.83 -15.82
N ILE A 7 8.30 23.06 -15.60
CA ILE A 7 9.33 22.00 -15.63
C ILE A 7 9.50 21.31 -14.27
N ALA A 8 8.84 21.78 -13.22
CA ALA A 8 9.08 21.35 -11.83
C ALA A 8 8.35 20.07 -11.41
N LYS A 9 7.68 19.32 -12.29
CA LYS A 9 6.98 18.06 -11.95
C LYS A 9 7.25 16.88 -12.89
N LEU A 10 8.36 16.90 -13.58
CA LEU A 10 8.85 15.65 -14.15
C LEU A 10 9.55 14.89 -13.02
N HIS A 11 8.88 13.89 -12.45
CA HIS A 11 9.56 12.91 -11.61
C HIS A 11 10.60 12.19 -12.47
N LEU A 12 11.81 12.73 -12.53
CA LEU A 12 12.96 12.14 -13.24
C LEU A 12 13.45 10.86 -12.54
N THR A 13 13.00 10.63 -11.30
CA THR A 13 13.33 9.45 -10.50
C THR A 13 12.06 8.63 -10.25
N PRO A 14 12.15 7.28 -10.32
CA PRO A 14 11.03 6.42 -9.98
C PRO A 14 10.54 6.66 -8.54
N VAL A 15 9.22 6.62 -8.36
CA VAL A 15 8.60 6.64 -7.04
C VAL A 15 8.65 5.24 -6.43
N LYS A 16 9.06 5.15 -5.17
CA LYS A 16 8.95 3.91 -4.39
C LYS A 16 7.51 3.71 -3.95
N LEU A 17 6.83 2.79 -4.60
CA LEU A 17 5.43 2.47 -4.32
C LEU A 17 5.33 1.15 -3.55
N TYR A 18 4.87 1.23 -2.30
CA TYR A 18 4.61 0.08 -1.45
C TYR A 18 3.14 -0.30 -1.51
N PHE A 19 2.86 -1.56 -1.75
CA PHE A 19 1.54 -2.17 -1.61
C PHE A 19 1.51 -2.97 -0.31
N LEU A 20 0.70 -2.58 0.64
CA LEU A 20 0.47 -3.32 1.88
C LEU A 20 -0.97 -3.85 1.88
N ARG A 21 -1.13 -5.17 1.75
CA ARG A 21 -2.44 -5.79 1.88
C ARG A 21 -2.87 -5.79 3.34
N HIS A 22 -4.15 -5.53 3.61
CA HIS A 22 -4.69 -5.62 4.97
C HIS A 22 -4.40 -6.97 5.62
N GLY A 23 -4.29 -6.98 6.94
CA GLY A 23 -4.04 -8.17 7.74
C GLY A 23 -5.24 -9.10 7.81
N LYS A 24 -5.08 -10.18 8.62
CA LYS A 24 -6.15 -11.16 8.84
C LYS A 24 -7.38 -10.50 9.48
N ALA A 25 -8.52 -10.70 8.84
CA ALA A 25 -9.82 -10.20 9.24
C ALA A 25 -10.91 -11.29 9.07
N ASP A 26 -10.53 -12.56 9.16
CA ASP A 26 -11.41 -13.70 8.96
C ASP A 26 -12.05 -14.11 10.29
N TRP A 27 -13.16 -13.49 10.59
CA TRP A 27 -13.93 -13.79 11.78
C TRP A 27 -14.87 -14.99 11.51
N PRO A 28 -14.79 -16.06 12.29
CA PRO A 28 -15.84 -17.07 12.25
C PRO A 28 -17.15 -16.44 12.71
N ASN A 29 -18.26 -16.77 12.05
CA ASN A 29 -19.59 -16.27 12.38
C ASN A 29 -19.77 -14.74 12.28
N TRP A 30 -19.06 -14.07 11.38
CA TRP A 30 -19.28 -12.65 11.09
C TRP A 30 -20.67 -12.49 10.44
N ASP A 31 -21.55 -11.74 11.08
CA ASP A 31 -22.96 -11.55 10.72
C ASP A 31 -23.32 -10.14 10.27
N GLN A 32 -22.32 -9.25 10.20
CA GLN A 32 -22.48 -7.88 9.74
C GLN A 32 -21.94 -7.71 8.31
N SER A 33 -22.00 -6.49 7.78
CA SER A 33 -21.43 -6.17 6.48
C SER A 33 -19.96 -6.54 6.40
N ASP A 34 -19.52 -7.12 5.29
CA ASP A 34 -18.10 -7.40 5.04
C ASP A 34 -17.24 -6.13 5.08
N ASP A 35 -17.82 -4.99 4.70
CA ASP A 35 -17.17 -3.70 4.75
C ASP A 35 -16.80 -3.27 6.18
N ASP A 36 -17.55 -3.70 7.18
CA ASP A 36 -17.34 -3.32 8.59
C ASP A 36 -16.38 -4.27 9.34
N ARG A 37 -15.89 -5.30 8.69
CA ARG A 37 -15.08 -6.35 9.29
C ARG A 37 -13.69 -5.84 9.71
N PRO A 38 -13.37 -5.84 11.02
CA PRO A 38 -12.07 -5.38 11.52
C PRO A 38 -11.00 -6.48 11.46
N LEU A 39 -9.76 -6.12 11.77
CA LEU A 39 -8.68 -7.09 11.98
C LEU A 39 -8.99 -8.00 13.17
N THR A 40 -8.58 -9.27 13.06
CA THR A 40 -8.51 -10.17 14.20
C THR A 40 -7.29 -9.85 15.08
N ASP A 41 -7.28 -10.37 16.32
CA ASP A 41 -6.11 -10.23 17.21
C ASP A 41 -4.84 -10.84 16.59
N ASP A 42 -4.97 -12.00 15.93
CA ASP A 42 -3.87 -12.60 15.17
C ASP A 42 -3.39 -11.71 14.03
N GLY A 43 -4.32 -11.05 13.33
CA GLY A 43 -4.01 -10.08 12.29
C GLY A 43 -3.21 -8.90 12.83
N ARG A 44 -3.61 -8.36 13.98
CA ARG A 44 -2.90 -7.27 14.66
C ARG A 44 -1.49 -7.66 15.08
N LYS A 45 -1.32 -8.84 15.71
CA LYS A 45 -0.01 -9.36 16.11
C LYS A 45 0.92 -9.55 14.92
N GLN A 46 0.39 -10.13 13.84
CA GLN A 46 1.15 -10.32 12.61
C GLN A 46 1.60 -8.99 11.99
N LEU A 47 0.71 -8.00 11.97
CA LEU A 47 1.02 -6.66 11.45
C LEU A 47 2.01 -5.91 12.32
N ALA A 48 2.00 -6.09 13.64
CA ALA A 48 3.03 -5.52 14.51
C ALA A 48 4.43 -6.05 14.15
N ALA A 49 4.55 -7.35 13.85
CA ALA A 49 5.82 -7.92 13.38
C ALA A 49 6.23 -7.34 12.00
N VAL A 50 5.27 -7.21 11.06
CA VAL A 50 5.52 -6.57 9.75
C VAL A 50 5.94 -5.11 9.92
N GLY A 51 5.28 -4.35 10.80
CA GLY A 51 5.63 -2.96 11.11
C GLY A 51 7.06 -2.82 11.64
N LYS A 52 7.48 -3.70 12.57
CA LYS A 52 8.87 -3.75 13.06
C LYS A 52 9.86 -4.06 11.95
N MET A 53 9.53 -5.02 11.07
CA MET A 53 10.37 -5.34 9.91
C MET A 53 10.53 -4.12 8.99
N LEU A 54 9.44 -3.43 8.66
CA LEU A 54 9.47 -2.23 7.82
C LEU A 54 10.27 -1.10 8.47
N ALA A 55 10.17 -0.92 9.78
CA ALA A 55 10.95 0.09 10.51
C ALA A 55 12.46 -0.15 10.42
N ARG A 56 12.90 -1.42 10.40
CA ARG A 56 14.33 -1.78 10.20
C ARG A 56 14.85 -1.40 8.80
N LEU A 57 13.96 -1.22 7.82
CA LEU A 57 14.33 -0.76 6.48
C LEU A 57 14.51 0.76 6.41
N GLU A 58 14.28 1.47 7.51
CA GLU A 58 14.42 2.94 7.61
C GLU A 58 13.61 3.69 6.52
N ILE A 59 12.46 3.13 6.12
CA ILE A 59 11.59 3.75 5.12
C ILE A 59 10.63 4.75 5.78
N ALA A 60 10.28 5.79 5.05
CA ALA A 60 9.37 6.84 5.52
C ALA A 60 8.36 7.26 4.42
N PRO A 61 7.55 6.33 3.91
CA PRO A 61 6.59 6.64 2.86
C PRO A 61 5.42 7.48 3.40
N ALA A 62 4.82 8.32 2.56
CA ALA A 62 3.45 8.78 2.82
C ALA A 62 2.52 7.56 2.83
N ILE A 63 1.55 7.51 3.74
CA ILE A 63 0.65 6.35 3.87
C ILE A 63 -0.79 6.75 3.54
N LEU A 64 -1.34 6.12 2.50
CA LEU A 64 -2.74 6.22 2.13
C LEU A 64 -3.44 4.88 2.38
N THR A 65 -4.66 4.92 2.91
CA THR A 65 -5.41 3.71 3.24
C THR A 65 -6.85 3.75 2.72
N SER A 66 -7.34 2.56 2.33
CA SER A 66 -8.77 2.34 2.17
C SER A 66 -9.52 2.70 3.46
N PRO A 67 -10.74 3.26 3.38
CA PRO A 67 -11.55 3.56 4.56
C PRO A 67 -12.10 2.34 5.28
N LEU A 68 -12.00 1.12 4.73
CA LEU A 68 -12.52 -0.08 5.37
C LEU A 68 -11.72 -0.43 6.63
N PRO A 69 -12.37 -0.82 7.76
CA PRO A 69 -11.71 -1.01 9.05
C PRO A 69 -10.47 -1.90 9.01
N ARG A 70 -10.52 -3.04 8.32
CA ARG A 70 -9.38 -3.95 8.20
C ARG A 70 -8.15 -3.32 7.52
N ALA A 71 -8.36 -2.38 6.62
CA ALA A 71 -7.28 -1.66 5.94
C ALA A 71 -6.80 -0.46 6.78
N SER A 72 -7.70 0.36 7.31
CA SER A 72 -7.33 1.50 8.16
C SER A 72 -6.57 1.07 9.40
N GLN A 73 -7.02 0.00 10.08
CA GLN A 73 -6.32 -0.58 11.23
C GLN A 73 -4.94 -1.16 10.85
N THR A 74 -4.81 -1.73 9.66
CA THR A 74 -3.50 -2.15 9.12
C THR A 74 -2.58 -0.96 8.93
N ALA A 75 -3.08 0.12 8.34
CA ALA A 75 -2.32 1.34 8.13
C ALA A 75 -1.91 2.01 9.45
N GLU A 76 -2.79 2.04 10.45
CA GLU A 76 -2.50 2.57 11.78
C GLU A 76 -1.32 1.84 12.42
N ILE A 77 -1.32 0.50 12.39
CA ILE A 77 -0.23 -0.30 12.95
C ILE A 77 1.08 -0.04 12.19
N ALA A 78 1.05 -0.02 10.87
CA ALA A 78 2.24 0.28 10.07
C ALA A 78 2.77 1.70 10.35
N ALA A 79 1.88 2.68 10.40
CA ALA A 79 2.20 4.08 10.65
C ALA A 79 2.84 4.32 12.02
N GLU A 80 2.36 3.63 13.06
CA GLU A 80 2.96 3.67 14.41
C GLU A 80 4.43 3.28 14.37
N HIS A 81 4.75 2.14 13.74
CA HIS A 81 6.13 1.66 13.62
C HIS A 81 7.00 2.54 12.72
N LEU A 82 6.44 3.08 11.64
CA LEU A 82 7.15 3.96 10.70
C LEU A 82 7.17 5.43 11.13
N ARG A 83 6.48 5.79 12.21
CA ARG A 83 6.31 7.17 12.69
C ARG A 83 5.78 8.11 11.60
N GLN A 84 4.82 7.62 10.84
CA GLN A 84 4.16 8.35 9.77
C GLN A 84 2.70 8.65 10.12
N LYS A 85 2.11 9.62 9.41
CA LYS A 85 0.66 9.88 9.46
C LYS A 85 -0.04 9.07 8.37
N ILE A 86 -1.29 8.70 8.63
CA ILE A 86 -2.16 8.07 7.64
C ILE A 86 -3.15 9.09 7.07
N HIS A 87 -3.50 8.91 5.82
CA HIS A 87 -4.58 9.63 5.16
C HIS A 87 -5.54 8.62 4.52
N VAL A 88 -6.83 8.81 4.74
CA VAL A 88 -7.85 7.96 4.12
C VAL A 88 -8.03 8.37 2.66
N GLU A 89 -7.96 7.39 1.76
CA GLU A 89 -8.14 7.56 0.33
C GLU A 89 -9.30 6.67 -0.17
N PRO A 90 -10.46 7.24 -0.46
CA PRO A 90 -11.63 6.47 -0.89
C PRO A 90 -11.41 5.63 -2.17
N LEU A 91 -10.50 6.04 -3.05
CA LEU A 91 -10.18 5.29 -4.27
C LEU A 91 -9.53 3.93 -3.98
N LEU A 92 -9.00 3.72 -2.76
CA LEU A 92 -8.40 2.44 -2.33
C LEU A 92 -9.44 1.41 -1.85
N ARG A 93 -10.73 1.70 -1.89
CA ARG A 93 -11.79 0.71 -1.66
C ARG A 93 -11.69 -0.45 -2.65
N PRO A 94 -12.31 -1.60 -2.37
CA PRO A 94 -12.46 -2.67 -3.36
C PRO A 94 -12.92 -2.14 -4.72
N GLY A 95 -12.33 -2.65 -5.79
CA GLY A 95 -12.44 -2.10 -7.14
C GLY A 95 -11.31 -1.13 -7.51
N PHE A 96 -10.23 -1.08 -6.71
CA PHE A 96 -9.02 -0.34 -7.04
C PHE A 96 -8.31 -0.92 -8.28
N ASP A 97 -7.71 -0.04 -9.08
CA ASP A 97 -6.98 -0.38 -10.30
C ASP A 97 -5.87 0.65 -10.63
N ALA A 98 -5.11 0.40 -11.70
CA ALA A 98 -4.06 1.31 -12.16
C ALA A 98 -4.60 2.69 -12.59
N GLY A 99 -5.83 2.78 -13.07
CA GLY A 99 -6.46 4.06 -13.41
C GLY A 99 -6.74 4.92 -12.18
N LYS A 100 -7.20 4.31 -11.09
CA LYS A 100 -7.38 4.98 -9.78
C LYS A 100 -6.03 5.35 -9.17
N LEU A 101 -5.03 4.46 -9.27
CA LEU A 101 -3.66 4.78 -8.86
C LEU A 101 -3.13 6.02 -9.58
N LYS A 102 -3.33 6.11 -10.90
CA LYS A 102 -2.92 7.27 -11.68
C LYS A 102 -3.58 8.57 -11.19
N LYS A 103 -4.86 8.51 -10.78
CA LYS A 103 -5.55 9.67 -10.20
C LYS A 103 -4.93 10.08 -8.86
N ILE A 104 -4.61 9.13 -7.98
CA ILE A 104 -3.94 9.38 -6.71
C ILE A 104 -2.58 10.04 -6.96
N LEU A 105 -1.80 9.52 -7.89
CA LEU A 105 -0.44 9.99 -8.18
C LEU A 105 -0.40 11.35 -8.87
N LYS A 106 -1.51 11.80 -9.48
CA LYS A 106 -1.56 13.11 -10.16
C LYS A 106 -1.17 14.27 -9.26
N ASP A 107 -1.58 14.23 -8.01
CA ASP A 107 -1.32 15.29 -7.03
C ASP A 107 -0.23 14.91 -6.02
N PHE A 108 0.37 13.73 -6.18
CA PHE A 108 1.45 13.26 -5.32
C PHE A 108 2.79 13.86 -5.75
N SER A 109 3.49 14.46 -4.81
CA SER A 109 4.79 15.12 -5.05
C SER A 109 5.96 14.48 -4.31
N GLY A 110 5.72 13.43 -3.52
CA GLY A 110 6.75 12.71 -2.78
C GLY A 110 7.51 11.69 -3.63
N ASP A 111 8.52 11.09 -3.06
CA ASP A 111 9.34 10.03 -3.68
C ASP A 111 9.01 8.62 -3.19
N SER A 112 8.18 8.51 -2.16
CA SER A 112 7.84 7.26 -1.50
C SER A 112 6.39 7.26 -1.00
N LEU A 113 5.61 6.31 -1.46
CA LEU A 113 4.18 6.17 -1.15
C LEU A 113 3.87 4.72 -0.74
N MET A 114 3.15 4.55 0.35
CA MET A 114 2.55 3.26 0.74
C MET A 114 1.04 3.36 0.59
N ILE A 115 0.45 2.41 -0.12
CA ILE A 115 -1.00 2.25 -0.22
C ILE A 115 -1.42 0.98 0.51
N VAL A 116 -2.48 1.08 1.30
CA VAL A 116 -3.03 -0.02 2.10
C VAL A 116 -4.43 -0.35 1.60
N GLY A 117 -4.64 -1.60 1.20
CA GLY A 117 -5.91 -1.99 0.58
C GLY A 117 -6.09 -3.50 0.45
N HIS A 118 -6.69 -3.91 -0.66
CA HIS A 118 -7.39 -5.18 -0.80
C HIS A 118 -6.91 -6.02 -1.98
N GLU A 119 -7.18 -7.33 -1.89
CA GLU A 119 -7.09 -8.29 -2.98
C GLU A 119 -8.50 -8.57 -3.57
N PRO A 120 -8.58 -8.92 -4.84
CA PRO A 120 -7.49 -9.20 -5.81
C PRO A 120 -6.93 -7.95 -6.51
N ASP A 121 -7.40 -6.77 -6.14
CA ASP A 121 -7.10 -5.52 -6.84
C ASP A 121 -5.61 -5.17 -6.83
N PHE A 122 -4.93 -5.39 -5.71
CA PHE A 122 -3.50 -5.13 -5.60
C PHE A 122 -2.66 -6.03 -6.50
N THR A 123 -2.90 -7.34 -6.49
CA THR A 123 -2.20 -8.27 -7.40
C THR A 123 -2.45 -7.92 -8.85
N ARG A 124 -3.68 -7.59 -9.23
CA ARG A 124 -4.02 -7.15 -10.60
C ARG A 124 -3.31 -5.86 -10.99
N THR A 125 -3.27 -4.89 -10.09
CA THR A 125 -2.59 -3.61 -10.33
C THR A 125 -1.09 -3.81 -10.47
N ILE A 126 -0.47 -4.62 -9.60
CA ILE A 126 0.96 -4.98 -9.72
C ILE A 126 1.25 -5.61 -11.07
N PHE A 127 0.41 -6.54 -11.54
CA PHE A 127 0.54 -7.13 -12.87
C PHE A 127 0.46 -6.07 -13.98
N GLN A 128 -0.49 -5.15 -13.90
CA GLN A 128 -0.64 -4.08 -14.89
C GLN A 128 0.58 -3.16 -14.96
N LEU A 129 1.21 -2.91 -13.81
CA LEU A 129 2.39 -2.03 -13.73
C LEU A 129 3.68 -2.74 -14.14
N THR A 130 3.83 -4.02 -13.84
CA THR A 130 5.11 -4.73 -13.96
C THR A 130 5.13 -5.86 -14.99
N GLY A 131 3.96 -6.37 -15.37
CA GLY A 131 3.82 -7.58 -16.19
C GLY A 131 4.10 -8.89 -15.44
N GLY A 132 4.44 -8.84 -14.15
CA GLY A 132 4.78 -10.00 -13.34
C GLY A 132 3.59 -10.58 -12.56
N ASP A 133 3.41 -11.89 -12.63
CA ASP A 133 2.48 -12.61 -11.77
C ASP A 133 3.00 -12.65 -10.34
N THR A 134 2.17 -12.22 -9.41
CA THR A 134 2.50 -12.19 -7.98
C THR A 134 1.34 -12.69 -7.14
N LYS A 135 1.62 -13.03 -5.90
CA LYS A 135 0.59 -13.33 -4.89
C LYS A 135 0.90 -12.55 -3.63
N LEU A 136 0.11 -11.51 -3.38
CA LEU A 136 0.24 -10.71 -2.17
C LEU A 136 -0.63 -11.32 -1.07
N SER A 137 0.00 -11.96 -0.09
CA SER A 137 -0.69 -12.53 1.07
C SER A 137 -1.21 -11.46 2.03
N LYS A 138 -2.16 -11.80 2.91
CA LYS A 138 -2.61 -10.92 4.00
C LYS A 138 -1.40 -10.42 4.79
N ALA A 139 -1.37 -9.12 5.10
CA ALA A 139 -0.23 -8.44 5.70
C ALA A 139 1.08 -8.52 4.90
N GLY A 140 1.04 -8.98 3.65
CA GLY A 140 2.19 -8.96 2.73
C GLY A 140 2.45 -7.57 2.20
N VAL A 141 3.70 -7.31 1.87
CA VAL A 141 4.18 -6.02 1.33
C VAL A 141 4.93 -6.26 0.02
N ALA A 142 4.67 -5.43 -0.97
CA ALA A 142 5.44 -5.38 -2.21
C ALA A 142 5.98 -3.97 -2.45
N LEU A 143 7.22 -3.86 -2.92
CA LEU A 143 7.82 -2.61 -3.37
C LEU A 143 7.99 -2.62 -4.88
N ILE A 144 7.50 -1.57 -5.51
CA ILE A 144 7.66 -1.29 -6.93
C ILE A 144 8.37 0.05 -7.10
N ASN A 145 9.42 0.09 -7.92
CA ASN A 145 9.93 1.35 -8.46
C ASN A 145 9.06 1.73 -9.66
N LEU A 146 8.28 2.80 -9.52
CA LEU A 146 7.27 3.22 -10.48
C LEU A 146 7.70 4.46 -11.24
N ASP A 147 7.74 4.37 -12.57
CA ASP A 147 7.71 5.53 -13.47
C ASP A 147 6.25 5.99 -13.60
N ILE A 148 5.93 7.12 -12.98
CA ILE A 148 4.56 7.67 -13.00
C ILE A 148 4.16 8.09 -14.41
N SER A 149 5.07 8.62 -15.21
CA SER A 149 4.78 9.12 -16.55
C SER A 149 4.33 8.01 -17.50
N MET A 150 4.94 6.85 -17.36
CA MET A 150 4.65 5.65 -18.16
C MET A 150 3.65 4.72 -17.50
N MET A 151 3.35 4.91 -16.21
CA MET A 151 2.61 3.94 -15.38
C MET A 151 3.16 2.52 -15.55
N LYS A 152 4.50 2.42 -15.52
CA LYS A 152 5.26 1.17 -15.59
C LYS A 152 6.25 1.11 -14.44
N GLY A 153 6.42 -0.08 -13.90
CA GLY A 153 7.26 -0.26 -12.73
C GLY A 153 8.02 -1.58 -12.76
N GLU A 154 8.99 -1.65 -11.89
CA GLU A 154 9.79 -2.83 -11.62
C GLU A 154 9.52 -3.32 -10.20
N LEU A 155 9.09 -4.58 -10.05
CA LEU A 155 8.95 -5.21 -8.73
C LEU A 155 10.36 -5.39 -8.13
N ARG A 156 10.62 -4.73 -7.01
CA ARG A 156 11.90 -4.82 -6.30
C ARG A 156 11.95 -5.99 -5.34
N TRP A 157 10.87 -6.15 -4.59
CA TRP A 157 10.68 -7.28 -3.70
C TRP A 157 9.20 -7.42 -3.29
N LEU A 158 8.85 -8.61 -2.89
CA LEU A 158 7.56 -8.96 -2.29
C LEU A 158 7.82 -9.87 -1.10
N VAL A 159 7.34 -9.47 0.08
CA VAL A 159 7.61 -10.17 1.33
C VAL A 159 6.30 -10.58 2.00
N PRO A 160 6.05 -11.88 2.15
CA PRO A 160 4.93 -12.35 2.97
C PRO A 160 5.26 -12.18 4.47
N PRO A 161 4.24 -12.04 5.35
CA PRO A 161 4.45 -11.73 6.76
C PRO A 161 5.22 -12.81 7.54
N LYS A 162 5.31 -14.03 7.01
CA LYS A 162 6.09 -15.10 7.66
C LYS A 162 7.58 -14.76 7.82
N PHE A 163 8.12 -13.86 7.00
CA PHE A 163 9.50 -13.40 7.11
C PHE A 163 9.68 -12.24 8.11
N ALA A 164 8.57 -11.69 8.63
CA ALA A 164 8.63 -10.67 9.66
C ALA A 164 8.80 -11.25 11.09
N LYS A 165 8.72 -12.56 11.24
CA LYS A 165 8.94 -13.24 12.53
C LYS A 165 10.41 -13.11 12.95
N GLU A 166 10.61 -12.80 14.22
CA GLU A 166 11.91 -12.85 14.89
C GLU A 166 12.35 -14.29 15.08
#